data_fc567f5282bc96f3492023010e9baebb
#
_entry.id   fc567f5282bc96f3492023010e9baebb
#
_cell.length_a   1.000
_cell.length_b   1.000
_cell.length_c   1.000
_cell.angle_alpha   90.00
_cell.angle_beta   90.00
_cell.angle_gamma   90.00
#
_symmetry.space_group_name_H-M   'P 1'
#
loop_
_entity.id
_entity.type
_entity.pdbx_description
1 polymer ?
#
loop_
_entity_poly.entity_id
_entity_poly.type
_entity_poly.pdbx_seq_one_letter_code
_entity_poly.pdbx_strand_id
1 'polypeptide(L)'
;MSNTGSLRRTERAPLSAAFTRDGVATAIAALLFTVILVSFRPFQPAGAEMTGDGGDIVNQLGFGSLGAISIFSLMAFADPRVVRSLLSPSWLLMLAFLVLSVVMATDPPSAMRAASFTLIGILTMATILALPRDAEAFSKVIIFTSVVVMGLSYVGLIVFPHEALHTTASLEPEHAGLWRGVFTHKNIAGPVMACFSFAGLYLYRRGQRLWGASIFCAAMIFMLHTGSKTTAGLVPFSILIVVLPGLIGMRLGTPILFALAIIATAIATLGIVFLPPVKHLAALYFPDLTYTGRTTLWEFAGEMLAKRPWTGYGYESFWGTPLLLNQDQPFDRAWDIRTIVHGHNGYLDIAVLMGIPALCVAVYTFLIAPLRDYMRIPLRKENIYLGDFFMMVALFAALNAFLESFFFHRADPVWLFFVFGMFGLRQVSLRPMAVRGLS
;
A
#
# COMPACT_ATOMS: atom_id res chain seq x y z
N MET A 1 39.40 43.51 22.69
CA MET A 1 38.64 42.90 21.60
C MET A 1 37.93 41.68 22.17
N SER A 2 36.68 41.85 22.60
CA SER A 2 35.86 40.82 23.27
C SER A 2 35.03 40.14 22.20
N ASN A 3 35.22 38.85 22.05
CA ASN A 3 34.47 38.01 21.12
C ASN A 3 33.31 37.38 21.90
N THR A 4 32.11 37.98 21.82
CA THR A 4 30.89 37.46 22.42
C THR A 4 30.24 36.46 21.45
N GLY A 5 30.55 35.18 21.65
CA GLY A 5 29.85 34.08 21.00
C GLY A 5 28.36 34.08 21.38
N SER A 6 27.49 34.40 20.44
CA SER A 6 26.06 34.26 20.57
C SER A 6 25.68 32.80 20.59
N LEU A 7 25.39 32.26 21.77
CA LEU A 7 24.69 30.99 21.96
C LEU A 7 23.31 31.11 21.29
N ARG A 8 23.10 30.41 20.16
CA ARG A 8 21.78 30.22 19.58
C ARG A 8 20.92 29.51 20.64
N ARG A 9 20.04 30.28 21.29
CA ARG A 9 18.92 29.73 22.05
C ARG A 9 18.11 28.87 21.10
N THR A 10 18.05 27.58 21.35
CA THR A 10 16.99 26.71 20.82
C THR A 10 15.68 27.17 21.44
N GLU A 11 14.95 28.02 20.75
CA GLU A 11 13.59 28.37 21.16
C GLU A 11 12.76 27.09 21.16
N ARG A 12 12.39 26.65 22.36
CA ARG A 12 11.36 25.63 22.54
C ARG A 12 10.06 26.23 21.99
N ALA A 13 9.49 25.62 20.98
CA ALA A 13 8.21 26.02 20.43
C ALA A 13 7.20 26.13 21.60
N PRO A 14 6.47 27.25 21.74
CA PRO A 14 5.52 27.43 22.85
C PRO A 14 4.43 26.36 22.77
N LEU A 15 4.03 25.81 23.92
CA LEU A 15 2.92 24.85 24.06
C LEU A 15 1.62 25.34 23.38
N SER A 16 1.44 26.65 23.21
CA SER A 16 0.33 27.26 22.47
C SER A 16 0.26 26.87 20.98
N ALA A 17 1.38 26.45 20.37
CA ALA A 17 1.39 26.04 18.96
C ALA A 17 0.68 24.69 18.73
N ALA A 18 0.60 23.82 19.73
CA ALA A 18 -0.09 22.54 19.65
C ALA A 18 -1.62 22.68 19.59
N PHE A 19 -2.18 23.77 20.14
CA PHE A 19 -3.62 24.03 20.17
C PHE A 19 -4.12 24.93 19.03
N THR A 20 -3.26 25.20 18.04
CA THR A 20 -3.72 25.87 16.82
C THR A 20 -4.57 24.91 15.99
N ARG A 21 -5.50 25.44 15.18
CA ARG A 21 -6.33 24.66 14.23
C ARG A 21 -5.47 23.71 13.39
N ASP A 22 -4.33 24.18 12.87
CA ASP A 22 -3.40 23.42 12.05
C ASP A 22 -2.68 22.33 12.85
N GLY A 23 -2.35 22.60 14.13
CA GLY A 23 -1.76 21.61 15.05
C GLY A 23 -2.73 20.46 15.33
N VAL A 24 -3.99 20.77 15.60
CA VAL A 24 -5.05 19.77 15.81
C VAL A 24 -5.26 18.93 14.55
N ALA A 25 -5.36 19.56 13.37
CA ALA A 25 -5.49 18.84 12.10
C ALA A 25 -4.31 17.89 11.85
N THR A 26 -3.09 18.32 12.13
CA THR A 26 -1.87 17.49 12.01
C THR A 26 -1.91 16.31 12.99
N ALA A 27 -2.32 16.52 14.23
CA ALA A 27 -2.44 15.45 15.23
C ALA A 27 -3.50 14.42 14.85
N ILE A 28 -4.67 14.88 14.36
CA ILE A 28 -5.71 13.98 13.84
C ILE A 28 -5.18 13.14 12.67
N ALA A 29 -4.48 13.75 11.71
CA ALA A 29 -3.89 13.01 10.59
C ALA A 29 -2.91 11.94 11.06
N ALA A 30 -2.07 12.25 12.05
CA ALA A 30 -1.11 11.31 12.62
C ALA A 30 -1.79 10.14 13.34
N LEU A 31 -2.83 10.43 14.12
CA LEU A 31 -3.62 9.41 14.80
C LEU A 31 -4.38 8.52 13.82
N LEU A 32 -5.07 9.10 12.85
CA LEU A 32 -5.78 8.35 11.80
C LEU A 32 -4.81 7.41 11.05
N PHE A 33 -3.63 7.91 10.67
CA PHE A 33 -2.66 7.10 9.93
C PHE A 33 -2.11 5.96 10.81
N THR A 34 -1.83 6.23 12.08
CA THR A 34 -1.34 5.21 13.01
C THR A 34 -2.40 4.14 13.25
N VAL A 35 -3.63 4.55 13.59
CA VAL A 35 -4.71 3.60 13.94
C VAL A 35 -5.08 2.71 12.76
N ILE A 36 -5.18 3.27 11.55
CA ILE A 36 -5.56 2.45 10.39
C ILE A 36 -4.48 1.44 9.99
N LEU A 37 -3.19 1.74 10.24
CA LEU A 37 -2.10 0.79 9.97
C LEU A 37 -1.94 -0.27 11.06
N VAL A 38 -2.17 0.08 12.34
CA VAL A 38 -2.10 -0.87 13.46
C VAL A 38 -3.34 -1.74 13.54
N SER A 39 -4.48 -1.24 13.01
CA SER A 39 -5.80 -1.87 13.17
C SER A 39 -6.34 -1.79 14.62
N PHE A 40 -7.56 -2.28 14.83
CA PHE A 40 -8.23 -2.32 16.13
C PHE A 40 -7.94 -3.59 16.91
N ARG A 41 -7.28 -4.56 16.30
CA ARG A 41 -6.83 -5.81 16.92
C ARG A 41 -5.40 -6.11 16.50
N PRO A 42 -4.41 -5.37 17.03
CA PRO A 42 -3.01 -5.71 16.82
C PRO A 42 -2.65 -7.05 17.46
N PHE A 43 -1.62 -7.69 16.98
CA PHE A 43 -1.09 -8.94 17.52
C PHE A 43 -2.08 -10.12 17.49
N GLN A 44 -2.90 -10.21 16.44
CA GLN A 44 -3.75 -11.39 16.26
C GLN A 44 -2.91 -12.63 15.93
N PRO A 45 -3.32 -13.82 16.39
CA PRO A 45 -2.71 -15.08 15.92
C PRO A 45 -2.75 -15.18 14.40
N ALA A 46 -1.72 -15.80 13.80
CA ALA A 46 -1.69 -16.07 12.38
C ALA A 46 -2.89 -16.94 11.98
N GLY A 47 -3.61 -16.55 10.93
CA GLY A 47 -4.79 -17.28 10.46
C GLY A 47 -6.11 -16.92 11.15
N ALA A 48 -6.12 -16.01 12.12
CA ALA A 48 -7.35 -15.57 12.79
C ALA A 48 -8.37 -14.90 11.85
N GLU A 49 -7.95 -14.43 10.69
CA GLU A 49 -8.82 -13.82 9.69
C GLU A 49 -9.79 -14.82 9.03
N MET A 50 -9.52 -16.11 9.12
CA MET A 50 -10.29 -17.17 8.43
C MET A 50 -11.52 -17.67 9.22
N THR A 51 -11.74 -17.22 10.46
CA THR A 51 -12.72 -17.87 11.36
C THR A 51 -14.03 -17.10 11.59
N GLY A 52 -14.33 -16.03 10.85
CA GLY A 52 -15.46 -15.16 11.19
C GLY A 52 -16.52 -14.94 10.13
N ASP A 53 -17.55 -15.80 10.06
CA ASP A 53 -18.80 -15.56 9.30
C ASP A 53 -19.70 -14.47 9.94
N GLY A 54 -19.50 -14.13 11.20
CA GLY A 54 -20.17 -13.04 11.91
C GLY A 54 -19.25 -11.82 12.01
N GLY A 55 -19.60 -10.73 11.35
CA GLY A 55 -18.79 -9.52 11.33
C GLY A 55 -18.33 -9.08 12.72
N ASP A 56 -17.00 -8.97 12.90
CA ASP A 56 -16.40 -8.53 14.16
C ASP A 56 -16.87 -7.12 14.54
N ILE A 57 -17.61 -7.01 15.64
CA ILE A 57 -18.17 -5.74 16.13
C ILE A 57 -17.08 -4.71 16.45
N VAL A 58 -15.90 -5.14 16.89
CA VAL A 58 -14.77 -4.24 17.21
C VAL A 58 -14.27 -3.58 15.92
N ASN A 59 -14.09 -4.37 14.86
CA ASN A 59 -13.70 -3.84 13.55
C ASN A 59 -14.81 -2.96 12.95
N GLN A 60 -16.07 -3.34 13.06
CA GLN A 60 -17.20 -2.53 12.55
C GLN A 60 -17.28 -1.17 13.24
N LEU A 61 -17.24 -1.13 14.57
CA LEU A 61 -17.26 0.11 15.35
C LEU A 61 -15.98 0.92 15.12
N GLY A 62 -14.82 0.26 15.08
CA GLY A 62 -13.54 0.89 14.85
C GLY A 62 -13.46 1.56 13.48
N PHE A 63 -13.74 0.84 12.40
CA PHE A 63 -13.74 1.42 11.05
C PHE A 63 -14.87 2.43 10.86
N GLY A 64 -16.06 2.20 11.44
CA GLY A 64 -17.14 3.18 11.45
C GLY A 64 -16.72 4.50 12.11
N SER A 65 -16.02 4.42 13.25
CA SER A 65 -15.46 5.59 13.94
C SER A 65 -14.39 6.30 13.11
N LEU A 66 -13.48 5.54 12.47
CA LEU A 66 -12.50 6.12 11.54
C LEU A 66 -13.15 6.87 10.38
N GLY A 67 -14.18 6.30 9.77
CA GLY A 67 -14.95 6.92 8.72
C GLY A 67 -15.60 8.22 9.20
N ALA A 68 -16.29 8.20 10.33
CA ALA A 68 -16.93 9.36 10.92
C ALA A 68 -15.93 10.48 11.26
N ILE A 69 -14.80 10.14 11.91
CA ILE A 69 -13.74 11.10 12.22
C ILE A 69 -13.11 11.66 10.93
N SER A 70 -12.91 10.83 9.91
CA SER A 70 -12.37 11.27 8.62
C SER A 70 -13.30 12.28 7.94
N ILE A 71 -14.60 11.99 7.85
CA ILE A 71 -15.60 12.90 7.26
C ILE A 71 -15.64 14.23 8.04
N PHE A 72 -15.78 14.15 9.36
CA PHE A 72 -15.81 15.33 10.22
C PHE A 72 -14.54 16.19 10.05
N SER A 73 -13.38 15.54 10.04
CA SER A 73 -12.09 16.24 9.92
C SER A 73 -11.91 16.90 8.55
N LEU A 74 -12.35 16.25 7.47
CA LEU A 74 -12.36 16.86 6.14
C LEU A 74 -13.26 18.10 6.09
N MET A 75 -14.45 18.04 6.69
CA MET A 75 -15.38 19.16 6.74
C MET A 75 -14.86 20.32 7.61
N ALA A 76 -14.26 20.00 8.77
CA ALA A 76 -13.83 21.00 9.76
C ALA A 76 -12.49 21.65 9.43
N PHE A 77 -11.53 20.92 8.84
CA PHE A 77 -10.13 21.33 8.76
C PHE A 77 -9.57 21.38 7.35
N ALA A 78 -10.06 20.54 6.40
CA ALA A 78 -9.46 20.45 5.08
C ALA A 78 -9.88 21.62 4.16
N ASP A 79 -8.99 22.00 3.23
CA ASP A 79 -9.34 22.86 2.12
C ASP A 79 -10.16 22.07 1.09
N PRO A 80 -11.40 22.45 0.76
CA PRO A 80 -12.23 21.75 -0.23
C PRO A 80 -11.57 21.61 -1.60
N ARG A 81 -10.65 22.53 -1.95
CA ARG A 81 -9.89 22.48 -3.20
C ARG A 81 -8.87 21.33 -3.21
N VAL A 82 -8.29 21.02 -2.04
CA VAL A 82 -7.39 19.86 -1.87
C VAL A 82 -8.20 18.58 -2.00
N VAL A 83 -9.30 18.46 -1.28
CA VAL A 83 -10.17 17.27 -1.33
C VAL A 83 -10.64 16.99 -2.76
N ARG A 84 -11.13 18.02 -3.49
CA ARG A 84 -11.53 17.87 -4.90
C ARG A 84 -10.37 17.45 -5.81
N SER A 85 -9.14 17.87 -5.51
CA SER A 85 -7.98 17.49 -6.31
C SER A 85 -7.63 16.01 -6.21
N LEU A 86 -7.96 15.35 -5.10
CA LEU A 86 -7.75 13.91 -4.92
C LEU A 86 -8.72 13.06 -5.75
N LEU A 87 -9.94 13.56 -5.97
CA LEU A 87 -10.93 12.87 -6.78
C LEU A 87 -10.57 12.99 -8.27
N SER A 88 -10.23 11.86 -8.89
CA SER A 88 -10.04 11.80 -10.34
C SER A 88 -11.16 11.01 -11.01
N PRO A 89 -11.52 11.32 -12.27
CA PRO A 89 -12.54 10.54 -12.99
C PRO A 89 -12.21 9.06 -13.06
N SER A 90 -10.94 8.69 -13.21
CA SER A 90 -10.52 7.29 -13.27
C SER A 90 -10.69 6.57 -11.92
N TRP A 91 -10.43 7.26 -10.79
CA TRP A 91 -10.74 6.70 -9.47
C TRP A 91 -12.23 6.55 -9.24
N LEU A 92 -13.04 7.54 -9.64
CA LEU A 92 -14.51 7.43 -9.54
C LEU A 92 -15.04 6.27 -10.37
N LEU A 93 -14.51 6.08 -11.58
CA LEU A 93 -14.88 4.95 -12.44
C LEU A 93 -14.44 3.62 -11.82
N MET A 94 -13.25 3.55 -11.21
CA MET A 94 -12.78 2.34 -10.52
C MET A 94 -13.68 2.00 -9.32
N LEU A 95 -14.09 3.00 -8.53
CA LEU A 95 -15.03 2.82 -7.44
C LEU A 95 -16.43 2.40 -7.94
N ALA A 96 -16.86 2.87 -9.11
CA ALA A 96 -18.10 2.41 -9.74
C ALA A 96 -18.03 0.93 -10.11
N PHE A 97 -16.89 0.44 -10.63
CA PHE A 97 -16.68 -0.98 -10.86
C PHE A 97 -16.68 -1.80 -9.56
N LEU A 98 -16.10 -1.27 -8.48
CA LEU A 98 -16.17 -1.91 -7.17
C LEU A 98 -17.63 -2.06 -6.71
N VAL A 99 -18.42 -0.97 -6.78
CA VAL A 99 -19.85 -1.01 -6.39
C VAL A 99 -20.64 -1.99 -7.27
N LEU A 100 -20.42 -1.97 -8.58
CA LEU A 100 -21.06 -2.93 -9.50
C LEU A 100 -20.70 -4.38 -9.14
N SER A 101 -19.45 -4.64 -8.84
CA SER A 101 -18.93 -5.94 -8.43
C SER A 101 -19.53 -6.42 -7.09
N VAL A 102 -19.82 -5.51 -6.15
CA VAL A 102 -20.54 -5.83 -4.90
C VAL A 102 -21.99 -6.22 -5.19
N VAL A 103 -22.67 -5.50 -6.08
CA VAL A 103 -24.06 -5.83 -6.48
C VAL A 103 -24.14 -7.20 -7.15
N MET A 104 -23.09 -7.58 -7.88
CA MET A 104 -23.00 -8.87 -8.59
C MET A 104 -22.42 -10.00 -7.73
N ALA A 105 -22.05 -9.73 -6.47
CA ALA A 105 -21.47 -10.72 -5.58
C ALA A 105 -22.42 -11.86 -5.23
N THR A 106 -21.88 -13.04 -4.96
CA THR A 106 -22.66 -14.22 -4.52
C THR A 106 -23.30 -14.01 -3.16
N ASP A 107 -22.60 -13.30 -2.25
CA ASP A 107 -23.09 -12.81 -0.96
C ASP A 107 -22.97 -11.28 -0.90
N PRO A 108 -23.96 -10.53 -1.42
CA PRO A 108 -23.89 -9.07 -1.44
C PRO A 108 -23.77 -8.40 -0.06
N PRO A 109 -24.42 -8.89 1.02
CA PRO A 109 -24.22 -8.34 2.36
C PRO A 109 -22.78 -8.44 2.87
N SER A 110 -22.10 -9.57 2.67
CA SER A 110 -20.70 -9.75 3.04
C SER A 110 -19.78 -8.88 2.19
N ALA A 111 -19.96 -8.88 0.87
CA ALA A 111 -19.24 -8.05 -0.07
C ALA A 111 -19.41 -6.55 0.23
N MET A 112 -20.62 -6.11 0.61
CA MET A 112 -20.87 -4.72 0.98
C MET A 112 -20.14 -4.33 2.27
N ARG A 113 -20.08 -5.21 3.28
CA ARG A 113 -19.29 -4.95 4.50
C ARG A 113 -17.80 -4.79 4.17
N ALA A 114 -17.24 -5.70 3.38
CA ALA A 114 -15.82 -5.64 2.97
C ALA A 114 -15.50 -4.38 2.14
N ALA A 115 -16.36 -4.05 1.17
CA ALA A 115 -16.23 -2.84 0.36
C ALA A 115 -16.34 -1.57 1.22
N SER A 116 -17.21 -1.55 2.24
CA SER A 116 -17.30 -0.41 3.16
C SER A 116 -16.00 -0.17 3.91
N PHE A 117 -15.31 -1.20 4.38
CA PHE A 117 -13.99 -1.05 5.02
C PHE A 117 -12.94 -0.54 4.02
N THR A 118 -12.95 -1.03 2.79
CA THR A 118 -12.09 -0.52 1.71
C THR A 118 -12.33 0.96 1.43
N LEU A 119 -13.60 1.38 1.32
CA LEU A 119 -13.97 2.78 1.07
C LEU A 119 -13.60 3.69 2.24
N ILE A 120 -13.81 3.25 3.48
CA ILE A 120 -13.37 3.97 4.68
C ILE A 120 -11.84 4.11 4.68
N GLY A 121 -11.12 3.07 4.31
CA GLY A 121 -9.66 3.12 4.17
C GLY A 121 -9.21 4.17 3.15
N ILE A 122 -9.78 4.17 1.96
CA ILE A 122 -9.50 5.16 0.90
C ILE A 122 -9.82 6.58 1.39
N LEU A 123 -10.97 6.79 2.04
CA LEU A 123 -11.37 8.06 2.61
C LEU A 123 -10.39 8.53 3.70
N THR A 124 -9.96 7.62 4.56
CA THR A 124 -8.99 7.92 5.63
C THR A 124 -7.64 8.33 5.04
N MET A 125 -7.14 7.64 3.98
CA MET A 125 -5.90 8.04 3.29
C MET A 125 -6.02 9.42 2.65
N ALA A 126 -7.15 9.73 2.02
CA ALA A 126 -7.43 11.07 1.49
C ALA A 126 -7.43 12.13 2.61
N THR A 127 -8.00 11.81 3.77
CA THR A 127 -8.03 12.70 4.95
C THR A 127 -6.63 12.97 5.48
N ILE A 128 -5.81 11.92 5.66
CA ILE A 128 -4.42 12.03 6.13
C ILE A 128 -3.60 12.96 5.24
N LEU A 129 -3.82 12.93 3.93
CA LEU A 129 -3.14 13.80 2.97
C LEU A 129 -3.70 15.23 2.95
N ALA A 130 -5.01 15.39 3.16
CA ALA A 130 -5.67 16.69 3.03
C ALA A 130 -5.53 17.59 4.28
N LEU A 131 -5.28 17.02 5.47
CA LEU A 131 -5.22 17.74 6.74
C LEU A 131 -3.91 18.50 6.96
N PRO A 132 -2.71 17.97 6.66
CA PRO A 132 -1.46 18.70 6.87
C PRO A 132 -1.41 19.96 5.99
N ARG A 133 -1.13 21.11 6.62
CA ARG A 133 -1.07 22.39 5.93
C ARG A 133 0.08 22.50 4.94
N ASP A 134 1.22 21.94 5.29
CA ASP A 134 2.48 22.05 4.56
C ASP A 134 3.36 20.79 4.74
N ALA A 135 4.50 20.77 4.08
CA ALA A 135 5.43 19.66 4.13
C ALA A 135 6.03 19.44 5.53
N GLU A 136 6.10 20.47 6.39
CA GLU A 136 6.56 20.33 7.77
C GLU A 136 5.54 19.59 8.62
N ALA A 137 4.27 19.99 8.55
CA ALA A 137 3.17 19.30 9.22
C ALA A 137 3.05 17.84 8.74
N PHE A 138 3.17 17.62 7.42
CA PHE A 138 3.18 16.28 6.83
C PHE A 138 4.34 15.43 7.36
N SER A 139 5.55 16.00 7.46
CA SER A 139 6.71 15.28 8.03
C SER A 139 6.49 14.86 9.49
N LYS A 140 5.81 15.67 10.30
CA LYS A 140 5.44 15.31 11.68
C LYS A 140 4.48 14.13 11.71
N VAL A 141 3.49 14.09 10.79
CA VAL A 141 2.58 12.94 10.64
C VAL A 141 3.39 11.67 10.32
N ILE A 142 4.29 11.74 9.34
CA ILE A 142 5.13 10.61 8.93
C ILE A 142 6.02 10.13 10.08
N ILE A 143 6.71 11.04 10.78
CA ILE A 143 7.59 10.69 11.91
C ILE A 143 6.77 10.00 13.00
N PHE A 144 5.67 10.61 13.43
CA PHE A 144 4.85 10.07 14.52
C PHE A 144 4.35 8.65 14.16
N THR A 145 3.72 8.50 13.00
CA THR A 145 3.18 7.21 12.55
C THR A 145 4.27 6.15 12.42
N SER A 146 5.40 6.48 11.77
CA SER A 146 6.51 5.53 11.61
C SER A 146 7.07 5.07 12.95
N VAL A 147 7.30 6.02 13.88
CA VAL A 147 7.84 5.71 15.20
C VAL A 147 6.88 4.85 16.01
N VAL A 148 5.58 5.16 16.01
CA VAL A 148 4.60 4.40 16.80
C VAL A 148 4.40 3.00 16.22
N VAL A 149 4.16 2.87 14.90
CA VAL A 149 3.90 1.57 14.27
C VAL A 149 5.12 0.65 14.36
N MET A 150 6.32 1.17 14.04
CA MET A 150 7.55 0.39 14.20
C MET A 150 7.86 0.11 15.65
N GLY A 151 7.72 1.10 16.55
CA GLY A 151 7.93 0.93 17.99
C GLY A 151 7.06 -0.18 18.56
N LEU A 152 5.75 -0.18 18.24
CA LEU A 152 4.84 -1.26 18.65
C LEU A 152 5.27 -2.60 18.05
N SER A 153 5.71 -2.64 16.80
CA SER A 153 6.16 -3.88 16.15
C SER A 153 7.41 -4.44 16.84
N TYR A 154 8.41 -3.60 17.16
CA TYR A 154 9.61 -4.02 17.88
C TYR A 154 9.32 -4.42 19.34
N VAL A 155 8.48 -3.66 20.04
CA VAL A 155 8.03 -4.01 21.39
C VAL A 155 7.28 -5.33 21.38
N GLY A 156 6.45 -5.57 20.36
CA GLY A 156 5.75 -6.83 20.18
C GLY A 156 6.68 -8.04 20.10
N LEU A 157 7.82 -7.93 19.42
CA LEU A 157 8.81 -9.03 19.38
C LEU A 157 9.35 -9.43 20.75
N ILE A 158 9.34 -8.49 21.71
CA ILE A 158 9.86 -8.71 23.07
C ILE A 158 8.74 -9.14 24.03
N VAL A 159 7.60 -8.45 23.96
CA VAL A 159 6.49 -8.60 24.93
C VAL A 159 5.48 -9.66 24.50
N PHE A 160 5.24 -9.79 23.19
CA PHE A 160 4.25 -10.68 22.59
C PHE A 160 4.90 -11.52 21.47
N PRO A 161 5.98 -12.31 21.75
CA PRO A 161 6.73 -13.00 20.70
C PRO A 161 5.87 -14.02 19.93
N HIS A 162 4.90 -14.66 20.58
CA HIS A 162 4.00 -15.63 19.92
C HIS A 162 3.09 -14.98 18.87
N GLU A 163 2.71 -13.71 19.09
CA GLU A 163 1.83 -12.92 18.22
C GLU A 163 2.61 -12.03 17.24
N ALA A 164 3.86 -11.73 17.52
CA ALA A 164 4.69 -10.86 16.67
C ALA A 164 5.66 -11.63 15.75
N LEU A 165 5.82 -12.92 15.97
CA LEU A 165 6.58 -13.86 15.13
C LEU A 165 5.62 -14.88 14.49
N HIS A 166 6.00 -15.42 13.35
CA HIS A 166 5.41 -16.66 12.87
C HIS A 166 5.91 -17.84 13.72
N THR A 167 5.03 -18.78 14.04
CA THR A 167 5.33 -19.95 14.87
C THR A 167 5.15 -21.24 14.08
N THR A 168 5.72 -22.34 14.55
CA THR A 168 5.52 -23.68 13.98
C THR A 168 4.07 -24.17 14.07
N ALA A 169 3.26 -23.57 14.94
CA ALA A 169 1.84 -23.88 15.07
C ALA A 169 0.94 -23.09 14.10
N SER A 170 1.54 -22.19 13.29
CA SER A 170 0.79 -21.47 12.24
C SER A 170 0.47 -22.37 11.05
N LEU A 171 -0.43 -21.93 10.18
CA LEU A 171 -0.78 -22.63 8.93
C LEU A 171 0.42 -22.81 7.98
N GLU A 172 1.48 -22.04 8.18
CA GLU A 172 2.70 -22.04 7.38
C GLU A 172 3.92 -22.24 8.32
N PRO A 173 4.18 -23.46 8.80
CA PRO A 173 5.26 -23.76 9.75
C PRO A 173 6.66 -23.37 9.26
N GLU A 174 6.88 -23.35 7.95
CA GLU A 174 8.12 -22.95 7.28
C GLU A 174 8.46 -21.47 7.48
N HIS A 175 7.51 -20.66 7.89
CA HIS A 175 7.73 -19.26 8.24
C HIS A 175 8.15 -19.02 9.69
N ALA A 176 8.25 -20.07 10.51
CA ALA A 176 8.59 -19.96 11.93
C ALA A 176 9.83 -19.09 12.16
N GLY A 177 9.75 -18.17 13.13
CA GLY A 177 10.80 -17.20 13.47
C GLY A 177 10.85 -15.93 12.62
N LEU A 178 10.09 -15.83 11.54
CA LEU A 178 10.01 -14.61 10.73
C LEU A 178 9.16 -13.55 11.42
N TRP A 179 9.59 -12.27 11.31
CA TRP A 179 8.96 -11.15 11.99
C TRP A 179 7.71 -10.68 11.26
N ARG A 180 6.63 -10.45 12.01
CA ARG A 180 5.40 -9.83 11.51
C ARG A 180 4.96 -8.62 12.33
N GLY A 181 5.44 -8.48 13.58
CA GLY A 181 5.13 -7.33 14.44
C GLY A 181 3.64 -7.23 14.75
N VAL A 182 3.08 -6.03 14.59
CA VAL A 182 1.65 -5.76 14.80
C VAL A 182 0.74 -6.32 13.69
N PHE A 183 1.33 -6.76 12.56
CA PHE A 183 0.59 -7.21 11.38
C PHE A 183 0.23 -8.70 11.49
N THR A 184 -0.74 -9.13 10.69
CA THR A 184 -1.22 -10.51 10.67
C THR A 184 -0.24 -11.45 9.96
N HIS A 185 0.53 -10.94 8.97
CA HIS A 185 1.44 -11.76 8.17
C HIS A 185 2.72 -11.00 7.78
N LYS A 186 3.83 -11.74 7.59
CA LYS A 186 5.13 -11.21 7.14
C LYS A 186 5.07 -10.52 5.77
N ASN A 187 4.17 -10.99 4.87
CA ASN A 187 3.96 -10.41 3.54
C ASN A 187 3.20 -9.08 3.57
N ILE A 188 2.65 -8.68 4.73
CA ILE A 188 2.13 -7.35 5.00
C ILE A 188 3.21 -6.52 5.71
N ALA A 189 3.85 -7.08 6.72
CA ALA A 189 4.88 -6.39 7.51
C ALA A 189 6.05 -5.90 6.65
N GLY A 190 6.60 -6.76 5.78
CA GLY A 190 7.69 -6.41 4.88
C GLY A 190 7.39 -5.20 4.01
N PRO A 191 6.33 -5.22 3.18
CA PRO A 191 5.93 -4.08 2.35
C PRO A 191 5.63 -2.79 3.12
N VAL A 192 5.02 -2.87 4.30
CA VAL A 192 4.80 -1.69 5.15
C VAL A 192 6.11 -1.10 5.62
N MET A 193 7.06 -1.92 6.05
CA MET A 193 8.40 -1.46 6.42
C MET A 193 9.18 -0.91 5.21
N ALA A 194 8.98 -1.44 4.01
CA ALA A 194 9.50 -0.85 2.78
C ALA A 194 8.98 0.59 2.59
N CYS A 195 7.69 0.83 2.78
CA CYS A 195 7.11 2.17 2.70
C CYS A 195 7.68 3.11 3.77
N PHE A 196 7.92 2.63 4.99
CA PHE A 196 8.59 3.41 6.02
C PHE A 196 10.07 3.68 5.69
N SER A 197 10.77 2.77 4.99
CA SER A 197 12.12 3.07 4.51
C SER A 197 12.13 4.22 3.50
N PHE A 198 11.17 4.26 2.58
CA PHE A 198 11.01 5.39 1.66
C PHE A 198 10.66 6.69 2.41
N ALA A 199 9.84 6.62 3.45
CA ALA A 199 9.53 7.75 4.31
C ALA A 199 10.79 8.25 5.05
N GLY A 200 11.63 7.35 5.55
CA GLY A 200 12.92 7.68 6.16
C GLY A 200 13.85 8.40 5.17
N LEU A 201 13.95 7.90 3.93
CA LEU A 201 14.74 8.54 2.88
C LEU A 201 14.20 9.94 2.52
N TYR A 202 12.88 10.12 2.45
CA TYR A 202 12.25 11.43 2.24
C TYR A 202 12.64 12.43 3.35
N LEU A 203 12.49 12.03 4.61
CA LEU A 203 12.85 12.87 5.77
C LEU A 203 14.33 13.22 5.78
N TYR A 204 15.21 12.27 5.46
CA TYR A 204 16.64 12.48 5.37
C TYR A 204 17.00 13.53 4.29
N ARG A 205 16.45 13.38 3.09
CA ARG A 205 16.66 14.32 1.96
C ARG A 205 16.10 15.71 2.27
N ARG A 206 15.03 15.79 3.05
CA ARG A 206 14.42 17.06 3.48
C ARG A 206 15.25 17.79 4.56
N GLY A 207 16.26 17.16 5.13
CA GLY A 207 17.15 17.73 6.13
C GLY A 207 16.88 17.28 7.57
N GLN A 208 15.86 16.46 7.80
CA GLN A 208 15.58 15.83 9.10
C GLN A 208 16.42 14.54 9.25
N ARG A 209 17.75 14.71 9.19
CA ARG A 209 18.70 13.60 9.00
C ARG A 209 18.60 12.52 10.07
N LEU A 210 18.47 12.92 11.35
CA LEU A 210 18.42 11.95 12.46
C LEU A 210 17.16 11.08 12.35
N TRP A 211 15.99 11.70 12.25
CA TRP A 211 14.74 10.96 12.11
C TRP A 211 14.71 10.11 10.84
N GLY A 212 15.16 10.69 9.73
CA GLY A 212 15.21 10.00 8.46
C GLY A 212 16.10 8.77 8.48
N ALA A 213 17.34 8.89 9.00
CA ALA A 213 18.27 7.77 9.11
C ALA A 213 17.76 6.70 10.08
N SER A 214 17.24 7.09 11.26
CA SER A 214 16.73 6.15 12.26
C SER A 214 15.53 5.36 11.73
N ILE A 215 14.56 6.02 11.10
CA ILE A 215 13.38 5.36 10.51
C ILE A 215 13.82 4.44 9.36
N PHE A 216 14.70 4.90 8.47
CA PHE A 216 15.20 4.09 7.36
C PHE A 216 15.89 2.81 7.86
N CYS A 217 16.86 2.94 8.77
CA CYS A 217 17.61 1.80 9.29
C CYS A 217 16.70 0.82 10.06
N ALA A 218 15.84 1.33 10.94
CA ALA A 218 14.93 0.48 11.70
C ALA A 218 13.95 -0.26 10.76
N ALA A 219 13.37 0.42 9.80
CA ALA A 219 12.48 -0.20 8.82
C ALA A 219 13.20 -1.28 7.99
N MET A 220 14.44 -1.01 7.52
CA MET A 220 15.24 -1.98 6.77
C MET A 220 15.59 -3.22 7.61
N ILE A 221 16.01 -3.03 8.86
CA ILE A 221 16.31 -4.15 9.76
C ILE A 221 15.07 -5.03 9.95
N PHE A 222 13.92 -4.43 10.26
CA PHE A 222 12.69 -5.18 10.44
C PHE A 222 12.29 -5.92 9.16
N MET A 223 12.30 -5.23 8.01
CA MET A 223 11.96 -5.79 6.71
C MET A 223 12.80 -7.02 6.37
N LEU A 224 14.11 -6.97 6.59
CA LEU A 224 15.00 -8.12 6.31
C LEU A 224 14.64 -9.34 7.16
N HIS A 225 14.22 -9.13 8.42
CA HIS A 225 13.80 -10.22 9.30
C HIS A 225 12.40 -10.77 9.01
N THR A 226 11.61 -10.10 8.14
CA THR A 226 10.35 -10.69 7.64
C THR A 226 10.60 -11.85 6.65
N GLY A 227 11.82 -11.98 6.13
CA GLY A 227 12.16 -12.99 5.13
C GLY A 227 11.48 -12.78 3.76
N SER A 228 10.86 -11.62 3.52
CA SER A 228 10.23 -11.28 2.23
C SER A 228 11.30 -10.94 1.19
N LYS A 229 11.71 -11.93 0.39
CA LYS A 229 12.74 -11.77 -0.65
C LYS A 229 12.34 -10.74 -1.71
N THR A 230 11.08 -10.77 -2.12
CA THR A 230 10.51 -9.82 -3.09
C THR A 230 10.64 -8.39 -2.58
N THR A 231 10.21 -8.13 -1.34
CA THR A 231 10.29 -6.79 -0.73
C THR A 231 11.75 -6.32 -0.64
N ALA A 232 12.65 -7.19 -0.19
CA ALA A 232 14.07 -6.87 -0.05
C ALA A 232 14.73 -6.46 -1.38
N GLY A 233 14.34 -7.09 -2.49
CA GLY A 233 14.81 -6.74 -3.84
C GLY A 233 14.16 -5.48 -4.40
N LEU A 234 12.86 -5.31 -4.18
CA LEU A 234 12.10 -4.18 -4.74
C LEU A 234 12.42 -2.84 -4.08
N VAL A 235 12.86 -2.80 -2.81
CA VAL A 235 13.20 -1.54 -2.13
C VAL A 235 14.37 -0.81 -2.80
N PRO A 236 15.57 -1.40 -2.92
CA PRO A 236 16.69 -0.73 -3.60
C PRO A 236 16.37 -0.46 -5.07
N PHE A 237 15.64 -1.34 -5.74
CA PHE A 237 15.22 -1.17 -7.13
C PHE A 237 14.32 0.06 -7.30
N SER A 238 13.33 0.24 -6.42
CA SER A 238 12.43 1.41 -6.44
C SER A 238 13.18 2.71 -6.16
N ILE A 239 14.12 2.70 -5.21
CA ILE A 239 14.97 3.87 -4.91
C ILE A 239 15.81 4.24 -6.14
N LEU A 240 16.46 3.27 -6.78
CA LEU A 240 17.26 3.51 -7.98
C LEU A 240 16.45 4.10 -9.13
N ILE A 241 15.31 3.50 -9.46
CA ILE A 241 14.45 3.97 -10.56
C ILE A 241 13.93 5.39 -10.31
N VAL A 242 13.57 5.71 -9.08
CA VAL A 242 12.92 7.01 -8.80
C VAL A 242 13.93 8.11 -8.51
N VAL A 243 14.99 7.83 -7.73
CA VAL A 243 15.89 8.87 -7.23
C VAL A 243 17.06 9.12 -8.18
N LEU A 244 17.66 8.07 -8.75
CA LEU A 244 18.87 8.19 -9.58
C LEU A 244 18.70 9.10 -10.81
N PRO A 245 17.62 9.00 -11.61
CA PRO A 245 17.44 9.88 -12.76
C PRO A 245 17.40 11.36 -12.38
N GLY A 246 16.77 11.68 -11.24
CA GLY A 246 16.74 13.05 -10.72
C GLY A 246 18.11 13.58 -10.30
N LEU A 247 18.98 12.73 -9.74
CA LEU A 247 20.35 13.10 -9.32
C LEU A 247 21.25 13.42 -10.52
N ILE A 248 21.05 12.76 -11.65
CA ILE A 248 21.84 13.00 -12.90
C ILE A 248 21.14 13.99 -13.84
N GLY A 249 20.10 14.70 -13.37
CA GLY A 249 19.38 15.70 -14.18
C GLY A 249 18.41 15.14 -15.21
N MET A 250 18.20 13.83 -15.26
CA MET A 250 17.34 13.12 -16.24
C MET A 250 15.98 12.72 -15.65
N ARG A 251 15.26 13.67 -15.07
CA ARG A 251 13.97 13.38 -14.38
C ARG A 251 12.96 12.60 -15.22
N LEU A 252 12.93 12.79 -16.56
CA LEU A 252 12.12 11.99 -17.47
C LEU A 252 12.50 10.51 -17.50
N GLY A 253 13.69 10.16 -17.03
CA GLY A 253 14.11 8.77 -16.88
C GLY A 253 13.24 7.98 -15.89
N THR A 254 12.76 8.62 -14.81
CA THR A 254 11.90 7.97 -13.82
C THR A 254 10.63 7.37 -14.42
N PRO A 255 9.76 8.10 -15.15
CA PRO A 255 8.55 7.51 -15.76
C PRO A 255 8.87 6.46 -16.83
N ILE A 256 9.95 6.63 -17.59
CA ILE A 256 10.38 5.64 -18.59
C ILE A 256 10.81 4.34 -17.90
N LEU A 257 11.68 4.43 -16.90
CA LEU A 257 12.16 3.26 -16.15
C LEU A 257 11.02 2.58 -15.38
N PHE A 258 10.08 3.37 -14.83
CA PHE A 258 8.87 2.83 -14.21
C PHE A 258 8.07 1.99 -15.23
N ALA A 259 7.76 2.56 -16.39
CA ALA A 259 7.00 1.85 -17.42
C ALA A 259 7.72 0.57 -17.89
N LEU A 260 9.04 0.65 -18.11
CA LEU A 260 9.85 -0.51 -18.48
C LEU A 260 9.85 -1.58 -17.39
N ALA A 261 9.98 -1.20 -16.11
CA ALA A 261 9.93 -2.13 -14.99
C ALA A 261 8.58 -2.85 -14.90
N ILE A 262 7.47 -2.12 -15.03
CA ILE A 262 6.11 -2.70 -15.04
C ILE A 262 5.93 -3.67 -16.22
N ILE A 263 6.31 -3.25 -17.44
CA ILE A 263 6.18 -4.09 -18.63
C ILE A 263 7.05 -5.35 -18.49
N ALA A 264 8.30 -5.20 -18.08
CA ALA A 264 9.20 -6.34 -17.88
C ALA A 264 8.65 -7.33 -16.83
N THR A 265 8.12 -6.82 -15.70
CA THR A 265 7.53 -7.65 -14.66
C THR A 265 6.24 -8.33 -15.14
N ALA A 266 5.38 -7.62 -15.88
CA ALA A 266 4.18 -8.19 -16.48
C ALA A 266 4.51 -9.32 -17.46
N ILE A 267 5.52 -9.13 -18.31
CA ILE A 267 6.00 -10.16 -19.25
C ILE A 267 6.59 -11.35 -18.48
N ALA A 268 7.43 -11.08 -17.46
CA ALA A 268 8.09 -12.12 -16.67
C ALA A 268 7.11 -12.94 -15.81
N THR A 269 5.95 -12.39 -15.44
CA THR A 269 4.93 -13.07 -14.62
C THR A 269 3.78 -13.57 -15.49
N LEU A 270 2.85 -12.69 -15.85
CA LEU A 270 1.66 -13.04 -16.61
C LEU A 270 1.98 -13.45 -18.05
N GLY A 271 3.02 -12.86 -18.67
CA GLY A 271 3.45 -13.23 -20.02
C GLY A 271 3.92 -14.69 -20.11
N ILE A 272 4.61 -15.20 -19.11
CA ILE A 272 5.03 -16.62 -19.04
C ILE A 272 3.82 -17.56 -18.99
N VAL A 273 2.73 -17.15 -18.37
CA VAL A 273 1.51 -17.96 -18.26
C VAL A 273 0.65 -17.90 -19.51
N PHE A 274 0.41 -16.68 -20.03
CA PHE A 274 -0.61 -16.46 -21.05
C PHE A 274 -0.06 -16.30 -22.48
N LEU A 275 1.28 -16.19 -22.64
CA LEU A 275 1.91 -16.01 -23.95
C LEU A 275 2.89 -17.17 -24.25
N PRO A 276 2.49 -18.18 -25.05
CA PRO A 276 3.33 -19.34 -25.36
C PRO A 276 4.76 -19.00 -25.84
N PRO A 277 4.98 -17.97 -26.70
CA PRO A 277 6.34 -17.60 -27.11
C PRO A 277 7.21 -17.13 -25.94
N VAL A 278 6.63 -16.42 -24.95
CA VAL A 278 7.36 -15.95 -23.77
C VAL A 278 7.71 -17.13 -22.88
N LYS A 279 6.78 -18.07 -22.67
CA LYS A 279 7.02 -19.31 -21.90
C LYS A 279 8.17 -20.12 -22.53
N HIS A 280 8.16 -20.29 -23.85
CA HIS A 280 9.21 -20.98 -24.59
C HIS A 280 10.58 -20.32 -24.43
N LEU A 281 10.62 -18.99 -24.60
CA LEU A 281 11.87 -18.24 -24.44
C LEU A 281 12.40 -18.32 -23.01
N ALA A 282 11.53 -18.16 -22.00
CA ALA A 282 11.90 -18.22 -20.60
C ALA A 282 12.44 -19.61 -20.21
N ALA A 283 11.86 -20.69 -20.73
CA ALA A 283 12.29 -22.06 -20.47
C ALA A 283 13.73 -22.37 -20.95
N LEU A 284 14.26 -21.58 -21.91
CA LEU A 284 15.66 -21.73 -22.35
C LEU A 284 16.68 -21.24 -21.30
N TYR A 285 16.27 -20.33 -20.41
CA TYR A 285 17.17 -19.65 -19.47
C TYR A 285 16.88 -20.01 -18.02
N PHE A 286 15.65 -20.39 -17.67
CA PHE A 286 15.23 -20.66 -16.29
C PHE A 286 14.67 -22.07 -16.16
N PRO A 287 15.25 -22.91 -15.28
CA PRO A 287 14.80 -24.28 -15.10
C PRO A 287 13.46 -24.39 -14.35
N ASP A 288 13.11 -23.38 -13.54
CA ASP A 288 11.86 -23.31 -12.81
C ASP A 288 11.11 -22.00 -13.16
N LEU A 289 9.93 -22.17 -13.74
CA LEU A 289 9.02 -21.10 -14.11
C LEU A 289 7.75 -21.10 -13.23
N THR A 290 7.71 -21.88 -12.16
CA THR A 290 6.48 -22.09 -11.38
C THR A 290 6.16 -20.97 -10.42
N TYR A 291 7.14 -20.09 -10.11
CA TYR A 291 6.97 -19.06 -9.06
C TYR A 291 6.46 -19.67 -7.75
N THR A 292 7.07 -20.79 -7.31
CA THR A 292 6.59 -21.56 -6.16
C THR A 292 5.15 -22.05 -6.30
N GLY A 293 4.74 -22.43 -7.53
CA GLY A 293 3.40 -22.95 -7.83
C GLY A 293 2.35 -21.88 -8.20
N ARG A 294 2.66 -20.59 -8.13
CA ARG A 294 1.71 -19.49 -8.44
C ARG A 294 1.22 -19.52 -9.88
N THR A 295 2.02 -20.00 -10.83
CA THR A 295 1.60 -20.13 -12.24
C THR A 295 0.36 -20.99 -12.38
N THR A 296 0.21 -22.05 -11.60
CA THR A 296 -0.98 -22.92 -11.58
C THR A 296 -2.25 -22.13 -11.17
N LEU A 297 -2.12 -21.22 -10.18
CA LEU A 297 -3.22 -20.35 -9.77
C LEU A 297 -3.59 -19.36 -10.85
N TRP A 298 -2.58 -18.79 -11.53
CA TRP A 298 -2.81 -17.80 -12.59
C TRP A 298 -3.43 -18.45 -13.84
N GLU A 299 -3.00 -19.66 -14.22
CA GLU A 299 -3.61 -20.45 -15.28
C GLU A 299 -5.10 -20.71 -14.96
N PHE A 300 -5.39 -21.22 -13.75
CA PHE A 300 -6.76 -21.45 -13.31
C PHE A 300 -7.61 -20.17 -13.30
N ALA A 301 -7.06 -19.07 -12.76
CA ALA A 301 -7.76 -17.78 -12.75
C ALA A 301 -8.06 -17.29 -14.18
N GLY A 302 -7.14 -17.50 -15.13
CA GLY A 302 -7.36 -17.22 -16.55
C GLY A 302 -8.47 -18.06 -17.18
N GLU A 303 -8.51 -19.37 -16.89
CA GLU A 303 -9.60 -20.27 -17.32
C GLU A 303 -10.95 -19.79 -16.81
N MET A 304 -11.00 -19.38 -15.55
CA MET A 304 -12.23 -18.88 -14.94
C MET A 304 -12.63 -17.51 -15.50
N LEU A 305 -11.65 -16.61 -15.69
CA LEU A 305 -11.88 -15.30 -16.29
C LEU A 305 -12.46 -15.43 -17.72
N ALA A 306 -11.99 -16.41 -18.51
CA ALA A 306 -12.52 -16.66 -19.84
C ALA A 306 -14.03 -17.01 -19.85
N LYS A 307 -14.56 -17.55 -18.74
CA LYS A 307 -16.00 -17.84 -18.58
C LYS A 307 -16.83 -16.58 -18.27
N ARG A 308 -16.23 -15.58 -17.60
CA ARG A 308 -16.89 -14.31 -17.22
C ARG A 308 -16.00 -13.08 -17.47
N PRO A 309 -15.60 -12.79 -18.71
CA PRO A 309 -14.57 -11.78 -19.02
C PRO A 309 -15.04 -10.34 -18.75
N TRP A 310 -16.33 -10.06 -18.85
CA TRP A 310 -16.86 -8.69 -18.78
C TRP A 310 -17.17 -8.21 -17.36
N THR A 311 -17.63 -9.09 -16.50
CA THR A 311 -18.16 -8.75 -15.17
C THR A 311 -17.36 -9.35 -14.04
N GLY A 312 -16.56 -10.39 -14.31
CA GLY A 312 -15.95 -11.21 -13.29
C GLY A 312 -16.99 -11.99 -12.47
N TYR A 313 -16.60 -12.37 -11.27
CA TYR A 313 -17.41 -13.20 -10.36
C TYR A 313 -18.09 -12.41 -9.24
N GLY A 314 -17.73 -11.15 -9.08
CA GLY A 314 -18.17 -10.30 -7.97
C GLY A 314 -17.13 -10.18 -6.86
N TYR A 315 -17.18 -9.06 -6.17
CA TYR A 315 -16.27 -8.76 -5.06
C TYR A 315 -16.46 -9.76 -3.91
N GLU A 316 -15.38 -10.26 -3.31
CA GLU A 316 -15.41 -11.33 -2.27
C GLU A 316 -16.15 -12.62 -2.70
N SER A 317 -16.25 -12.92 -4.00
CA SER A 317 -17.09 -14.01 -4.52
C SER A 317 -16.33 -15.05 -5.32
N PHE A 318 -14.99 -15.08 -5.22
CA PHE A 318 -14.18 -16.03 -5.96
C PHE A 318 -13.28 -16.86 -5.03
N TRP A 319 -12.17 -16.31 -4.53
CA TRP A 319 -11.23 -17.04 -3.68
C TRP A 319 -11.84 -17.38 -2.33
N GLY A 320 -11.56 -18.61 -1.83
CA GLY A 320 -12.09 -19.07 -0.53
C GLY A 320 -13.59 -19.25 -0.43
N THR A 321 -14.31 -19.25 -1.56
CA THR A 321 -15.77 -19.37 -1.59
C THR A 321 -16.23 -20.78 -1.96
N PRO A 322 -17.52 -21.14 -1.72
CA PRO A 322 -18.10 -22.40 -2.16
C PRO A 322 -17.90 -22.69 -3.66
N LEU A 323 -17.76 -21.65 -4.49
CA LEU A 323 -17.47 -21.79 -5.91
C LEU A 323 -16.17 -22.58 -6.14
N LEU A 324 -15.12 -22.32 -5.35
CA LEU A 324 -13.83 -23.02 -5.47
C LEU A 324 -13.78 -24.28 -4.60
N LEU A 325 -14.37 -24.26 -3.42
CA LEU A 325 -14.38 -25.41 -2.51
C LEU A 325 -15.01 -26.66 -3.16
N ASN A 326 -15.96 -26.45 -4.08
CA ASN A 326 -16.66 -27.53 -4.80
C ASN A 326 -16.03 -27.86 -6.17
N GLN A 327 -14.86 -27.29 -6.51
CA GLN A 327 -14.16 -27.65 -7.75
C GLN A 327 -13.37 -28.95 -7.57
N ASP A 328 -13.38 -29.77 -8.60
CA ASP A 328 -12.49 -30.92 -8.66
C ASP A 328 -11.03 -30.44 -8.82
N GLN A 329 -10.14 -31.00 -8.00
CA GLN A 329 -8.71 -30.71 -8.11
C GLN A 329 -8.09 -31.65 -9.14
N PRO A 330 -7.58 -31.16 -10.30
CA PRO A 330 -6.80 -31.98 -11.21
C PRO A 330 -5.51 -32.49 -10.54
N PHE A 331 -5.14 -33.74 -10.76
CA PHE A 331 -3.95 -34.37 -10.17
C PHE A 331 -2.62 -33.73 -10.65
N ASP A 332 -2.64 -33.05 -11.79
CA ASP A 332 -1.49 -32.37 -12.38
C ASP A 332 -1.27 -30.94 -11.87
N ARG A 333 -2.16 -30.43 -11.02
CA ARG A 333 -2.02 -29.09 -10.42
C ARG A 333 -1.13 -29.11 -9.20
N ALA A 334 -0.15 -28.17 -9.14
CA ALA A 334 0.81 -28.08 -8.06
C ALA A 334 0.19 -27.62 -6.72
N TRP A 335 -0.90 -26.82 -6.76
CA TRP A 335 -1.58 -26.32 -5.57
C TRP A 335 -3.05 -26.72 -5.56
N ASP A 336 -3.56 -27.04 -4.37
CA ASP A 336 -4.99 -27.24 -4.17
C ASP A 336 -5.70 -25.87 -4.15
N ILE A 337 -6.40 -25.57 -5.25
CA ILE A 337 -7.11 -24.30 -5.44
C ILE A 337 -8.20 -24.05 -4.38
N ARG A 338 -8.71 -25.11 -3.72
CA ARG A 338 -9.77 -25.02 -2.72
C ARG A 338 -9.32 -24.35 -1.43
N THR A 339 -8.04 -24.40 -1.11
CA THR A 339 -7.47 -23.82 0.10
C THR A 339 -6.97 -22.37 -0.11
N ILE A 340 -7.03 -21.86 -1.34
CA ILE A 340 -6.48 -20.56 -1.71
C ILE A 340 -7.48 -19.46 -1.40
N VAL A 341 -6.98 -18.41 -0.73
CA VAL A 341 -7.77 -17.24 -0.32
C VAL A 341 -7.54 -16.00 -1.20
N HIS A 342 -6.51 -16.02 -2.06
CA HIS A 342 -6.23 -14.95 -3.04
C HIS A 342 -5.30 -15.46 -4.15
N GLY A 343 -5.28 -14.76 -5.30
CA GLY A 343 -4.57 -15.21 -6.50
C GLY A 343 -3.06 -14.95 -6.52
N HIS A 344 -2.49 -14.32 -5.49
CA HIS A 344 -1.10 -13.87 -5.50
C HIS A 344 -0.71 -13.02 -6.73
N ASN A 345 -1.68 -12.31 -7.28
CA ASN A 345 -1.51 -11.33 -8.34
C ASN A 345 -2.70 -10.36 -8.34
N GLY A 346 -2.48 -9.15 -7.82
CA GLY A 346 -3.55 -8.18 -7.64
C GLY A 346 -4.22 -7.73 -8.95
N TYR A 347 -3.50 -7.72 -10.08
CA TYR A 347 -4.09 -7.36 -11.37
C TYR A 347 -5.03 -8.45 -11.89
N LEU A 348 -4.61 -9.70 -11.74
CA LEU A 348 -5.44 -10.85 -12.12
C LEU A 348 -6.67 -10.95 -11.22
N ASP A 349 -6.52 -10.66 -9.92
CA ASP A 349 -7.65 -10.64 -8.99
C ASP A 349 -8.67 -9.56 -9.35
N ILE A 350 -8.24 -8.35 -9.75
CA ILE A 350 -9.18 -7.34 -10.27
C ILE A 350 -9.95 -7.88 -11.48
N ALA A 351 -9.26 -8.54 -12.42
CA ALA A 351 -9.90 -9.09 -13.61
C ALA A 351 -10.92 -10.19 -13.26
N VAL A 352 -10.56 -11.11 -12.36
CA VAL A 352 -11.43 -12.21 -11.94
C VAL A 352 -12.64 -11.72 -11.13
N LEU A 353 -12.44 -10.72 -10.26
CA LEU A 353 -13.52 -10.18 -9.42
C LEU A 353 -14.44 -9.20 -10.14
N MET A 354 -13.86 -8.35 -11.04
CA MET A 354 -14.57 -7.19 -11.61
C MET A 354 -14.60 -7.18 -13.16
N GLY A 355 -13.95 -8.15 -13.80
CA GLY A 355 -13.85 -8.25 -15.26
C GLY A 355 -12.70 -7.46 -15.90
N ILE A 356 -12.45 -7.74 -17.18
CA ILE A 356 -11.41 -7.09 -18.00
C ILE A 356 -11.62 -5.56 -18.12
N PRO A 357 -12.85 -5.03 -18.26
CA PRO A 357 -13.04 -3.57 -18.29
C PRO A 357 -12.53 -2.88 -17.02
N ALA A 358 -12.76 -3.46 -15.84
CA ALA A 358 -12.23 -2.94 -14.58
C ALA A 358 -10.70 -3.01 -14.53
N LEU A 359 -10.09 -4.11 -15.03
CA LEU A 359 -8.64 -4.21 -15.17
C LEU A 359 -8.07 -3.11 -16.07
N CYS A 360 -8.69 -2.80 -17.21
CA CYS A 360 -8.25 -1.71 -18.09
C CYS A 360 -8.27 -0.35 -17.37
N VAL A 361 -9.33 -0.08 -16.59
CA VAL A 361 -9.43 1.14 -15.77
C VAL A 361 -8.37 1.13 -14.66
N ALA A 362 -8.13 -0.02 -14.01
CA ALA A 362 -7.08 -0.17 -13.00
C ALA A 362 -5.68 0.09 -13.59
N VAL A 363 -5.35 -0.48 -14.75
CA VAL A 363 -4.07 -0.23 -15.45
C VAL A 363 -3.89 1.27 -15.71
N TYR A 364 -4.91 1.95 -16.23
CA TYR A 364 -4.82 3.39 -16.41
C TYR A 364 -4.65 4.14 -15.08
N THR A 365 -5.48 3.84 -14.09
CA THR A 365 -5.53 4.56 -12.81
C THR A 365 -4.28 4.31 -11.97
N PHE A 366 -3.77 3.08 -11.95
CA PHE A 366 -2.69 2.65 -11.06
C PHE A 366 -1.30 2.76 -11.69
N LEU A 367 -1.20 2.71 -13.02
CA LEU A 367 0.10 2.71 -13.70
C LEU A 367 0.32 3.97 -14.56
N ILE A 368 -0.67 4.41 -15.34
CA ILE A 368 -0.49 5.53 -16.28
C ILE A 368 -0.72 6.88 -15.61
N ALA A 369 -1.79 7.02 -14.81
CA ALA A 369 -2.11 8.29 -14.16
C ALA A 369 -1.00 8.79 -13.21
N PRO A 370 -0.34 7.94 -12.38
CA PRO A 370 0.77 8.38 -11.53
C PRO A 370 1.97 8.88 -12.31
N LEU A 371 2.29 8.31 -13.47
CA LEU A 371 3.38 8.80 -14.32
C LEU A 371 3.11 10.23 -14.80
N ARG A 372 1.87 10.46 -15.26
CA ARG A 372 1.42 11.80 -15.68
C ARG A 372 1.47 12.79 -14.51
N ASP A 373 1.00 12.40 -13.33
CA ASP A 373 0.95 13.26 -12.17
C ASP A 373 2.38 13.56 -11.67
N TYR A 374 3.29 12.57 -11.67
CA TYR A 374 4.71 12.78 -11.35
C TYR A 374 5.40 13.79 -12.30
N MET A 375 5.15 13.70 -13.60
CA MET A 375 5.70 14.65 -14.59
C MET A 375 5.20 16.08 -14.39
N ARG A 376 4.03 16.27 -13.81
CA ARG A 376 3.41 17.59 -13.54
C ARG A 376 3.87 18.24 -12.24
N ILE A 377 4.63 17.53 -11.40
CA ILE A 377 5.10 18.07 -10.12
C ILE A 377 5.99 19.28 -10.36
N PRO A 378 5.69 20.46 -9.74
CA PRO A 378 6.54 21.64 -9.84
C PRO A 378 7.96 21.37 -9.36
N LEU A 379 8.96 21.87 -10.11
CA LEU A 379 10.40 21.63 -9.89
C LEU A 379 10.96 22.42 -8.71
N ARG A 380 10.29 22.37 -7.57
CA ARG A 380 10.79 22.89 -6.29
C ARG A 380 11.32 21.71 -5.47
N LYS A 381 12.42 21.92 -4.76
CA LYS A 381 13.16 20.88 -4.04
C LYS A 381 12.28 20.04 -3.12
N GLU A 382 11.40 20.66 -2.32
CA GLU A 382 10.49 19.96 -1.43
C GLU A 382 9.43 19.14 -2.18
N ASN A 383 8.87 19.69 -3.28
CA ASN A 383 7.90 18.96 -4.10
C ASN A 383 8.53 17.76 -4.79
N ILE A 384 9.80 17.89 -5.21
CA ILE A 384 10.57 16.77 -5.78
C ILE A 384 10.72 15.67 -4.74
N TYR A 385 11.10 16.00 -3.50
CA TYR A 385 11.29 14.99 -2.46
C TYR A 385 9.99 14.29 -2.08
N LEU A 386 8.88 15.03 -1.99
CA LEU A 386 7.55 14.46 -1.78
C LEU A 386 7.11 13.59 -2.97
N GLY A 387 7.30 14.09 -4.18
CA GLY A 387 6.97 13.35 -5.39
C GLY A 387 7.75 12.05 -5.52
N ASP A 388 9.06 12.09 -5.24
CA ASP A 388 9.90 10.91 -5.24
C ASP A 388 9.46 9.90 -4.16
N PHE A 389 9.09 10.37 -2.96
CA PHE A 389 8.57 9.51 -1.90
C PHE A 389 7.29 8.78 -2.35
N PHE A 390 6.28 9.51 -2.80
CA PHE A 390 5.04 8.90 -3.26
C PHE A 390 5.24 8.01 -4.49
N MET A 391 6.17 8.37 -5.38
CA MET A 391 6.49 7.56 -6.56
C MET A 391 7.21 6.25 -6.19
N MET A 392 8.11 6.26 -5.20
CA MET A 392 8.71 5.03 -4.67
C MET A 392 7.66 4.09 -4.09
N VAL A 393 6.72 4.63 -3.29
CA VAL A 393 5.60 3.84 -2.74
C VAL A 393 4.73 3.27 -3.86
N ALA A 394 4.36 4.09 -4.85
CA ALA A 394 3.53 3.65 -5.96
C ALA A 394 4.21 2.58 -6.83
N LEU A 395 5.49 2.78 -7.19
CA LEU A 395 6.27 1.82 -7.98
C LEU A 395 6.44 0.49 -7.23
N PHE A 396 6.89 0.57 -5.98
CA PHE A 396 7.10 -0.60 -5.14
C PHE A 396 5.81 -1.44 -5.04
N ALA A 397 4.69 -0.82 -4.68
CA ALA A 397 3.44 -1.53 -4.54
C ALA A 397 2.91 -2.04 -5.89
N ALA A 398 3.03 -1.27 -6.98
CA ALA A 398 2.64 -1.72 -8.32
C ALA A 398 3.43 -2.96 -8.79
N LEU A 399 4.74 -3.02 -8.51
CA LEU A 399 5.57 -4.20 -8.81
C LEU A 399 5.25 -5.37 -7.88
N ASN A 400 5.07 -5.11 -6.58
CA ASN A 400 4.71 -6.14 -5.60
C ASN A 400 3.37 -6.80 -5.93
N ALA A 401 2.42 -6.05 -6.52
CA ALA A 401 1.10 -6.56 -6.91
C ALA A 401 1.13 -7.62 -8.03
N PHE A 402 2.25 -7.81 -8.74
CA PHE A 402 2.41 -8.94 -9.66
C PHE A 402 2.66 -10.28 -8.96
N LEU A 403 3.05 -10.23 -7.67
CA LEU A 403 3.38 -11.41 -6.88
C LEU A 403 2.55 -11.54 -5.60
N GLU A 404 1.78 -10.51 -5.24
CA GLU A 404 0.91 -10.49 -4.06
C GLU A 404 -0.44 -9.83 -4.38
N SER A 405 -1.48 -10.22 -3.63
CA SER A 405 -2.84 -9.70 -3.78
C SER A 405 -3.19 -8.82 -2.60
N PHE A 406 -3.43 -7.53 -2.85
CA PHE A 406 -3.87 -6.58 -1.84
C PHE A 406 -4.80 -5.49 -2.40
N PHE A 407 -4.95 -5.38 -3.72
CA PHE A 407 -5.82 -4.37 -4.32
C PHE A 407 -7.27 -4.54 -3.88
N PHE A 408 -7.86 -3.49 -3.36
CA PHE A 408 -9.20 -3.47 -2.78
C PHE A 408 -9.43 -4.46 -1.63
N HIS A 409 -8.37 -5.05 -1.10
CA HIS A 409 -8.50 -6.01 -0.01
C HIS A 409 -8.77 -5.27 1.30
N ARG A 410 -10.04 -5.16 1.69
CA ARG A 410 -10.55 -4.48 2.90
C ARG A 410 -9.71 -3.26 3.30
N ALA A 411 -9.10 -3.28 4.51
CA ALA A 411 -8.18 -2.26 5.01
C ALA A 411 -6.73 -2.77 5.04
N ASP A 412 -6.31 -3.54 4.05
CA ASP A 412 -4.94 -4.04 3.95
C ASP A 412 -3.94 -2.88 3.96
N PRO A 413 -2.94 -2.86 4.86
CA PRO A 413 -1.98 -1.78 4.98
C PRO A 413 -1.17 -1.50 3.71
N VAL A 414 -0.89 -2.52 2.89
CA VAL A 414 -0.15 -2.36 1.62
C VAL A 414 -1.02 -1.65 0.59
N TRP A 415 -2.30 -2.04 0.51
CA TRP A 415 -3.30 -1.34 -0.29
C TRP A 415 -3.43 0.12 0.13
N LEU A 416 -3.51 0.38 1.43
CA LEU A 416 -3.64 1.74 1.96
C LEU A 416 -2.41 2.59 1.63
N PHE A 417 -1.19 2.06 1.73
CA PHE A 417 0.01 2.76 1.29
C PHE A 417 0.01 3.02 -0.22
N PHE A 418 -0.48 2.08 -1.01
CA PHE A 418 -0.62 2.31 -2.45
C PHE A 418 -1.57 3.47 -2.75
N VAL A 419 -2.77 3.48 -2.17
CA VAL A 419 -3.73 4.60 -2.29
C VAL A 419 -3.11 5.91 -1.83
N PHE A 420 -2.40 5.90 -0.70
CA PHE A 420 -1.68 7.05 -0.16
C PHE A 420 -0.62 7.59 -1.14
N GLY A 421 0.17 6.71 -1.75
CA GLY A 421 1.15 7.06 -2.78
C GLY A 421 0.51 7.72 -3.99
N MET A 422 -0.57 7.11 -4.50
CA MET A 422 -1.32 7.59 -5.67
C MET A 422 -1.95 8.97 -5.42
N PHE A 423 -2.65 9.13 -4.30
CA PHE A 423 -3.28 10.39 -3.94
C PHE A 423 -2.24 11.46 -3.62
N GLY A 424 -1.13 11.08 -2.96
CA GLY A 424 -0.03 11.98 -2.67
C GLY A 424 0.63 12.54 -3.94
N LEU A 425 0.91 11.70 -4.95
CA LEU A 425 1.42 12.14 -6.25
C LEU A 425 0.47 13.16 -6.90
N ARG A 426 -0.82 12.83 -6.93
CA ARG A 426 -1.84 13.70 -7.51
C ARG A 426 -1.95 15.02 -6.75
N GLN A 427 -1.92 15.00 -5.43
CA GLN A 427 -1.96 16.20 -4.60
C GLN A 427 -0.76 17.10 -4.89
N VAL A 428 0.45 16.56 -4.86
CA VAL A 428 1.68 17.35 -5.10
C VAL A 428 1.71 17.91 -6.51
N SER A 429 1.15 17.21 -7.51
CA SER A 429 1.07 17.71 -8.89
C SER A 429 0.11 18.88 -9.06
N LEU A 430 -1.03 18.90 -8.34
CA LEU A 430 -2.10 19.88 -8.49
C LEU A 430 -2.12 20.94 -7.39
N ARG A 431 -1.73 20.57 -6.17
CA ARG A 431 -1.76 21.42 -4.97
C ARG A 431 -0.53 21.17 -4.12
N PRO A 432 0.65 21.67 -4.53
CA PRO A 432 1.91 21.44 -3.83
C PRO A 432 1.86 21.89 -2.38
N MET A 433 2.26 21.03 -1.46
CA MET A 433 2.32 21.34 -0.03
C MET A 433 3.42 22.36 0.32
N ALA A 434 4.48 22.45 -0.50
CA ALA A 434 5.62 23.32 -0.28
C ALA A 434 5.33 24.82 -0.47
N VAL A 435 4.17 25.19 -1.03
CA VAL A 435 3.84 26.58 -1.40
C VAL A 435 3.11 27.33 -0.28
N ARG A 436 2.57 26.64 0.71
CA ARG A 436 1.70 27.24 1.74
C ARG A 436 2.43 27.99 2.86
N GLY A 437 3.74 28.00 2.90
CA GLY A 437 4.55 28.60 3.98
C GLY A 437 5.35 29.86 3.60
N LEU A 438 5.18 30.40 2.40
CA LEU A 438 5.90 31.60 1.92
C LEU A 438 4.90 32.72 1.57
N SER A 439 4.01 33.06 2.49
CA SER A 439 3.26 34.34 2.46
C SER A 439 3.60 35.18 3.65
#